data_6d180fc9d38def3ce8f59f228c64c562
#
_entry.id   6d180fc9d38def3ce8f59f228c64c562
#
_cell.length_a   1.000
_cell.length_b   1.000
_cell.length_c   1.000
_cell.angle_alpha   90.00
_cell.angle_beta   90.00
_cell.angle_gamma   90.00
#
_symmetry.space_group_name_H-M   'P 1'
#
loop_
_entity.id
_entity.type
_entity.pdbx_description
1 polymer ?
#
loop_
_entity_poly.entity_id
_entity_poly.type
_entity_poly.pdbx_seq_one_letter_code
_entity_poly.pdbx_strand_id
1 'polypeptide(L)'
;MHKKTPLFLAAVMVCGFTMPSVAEPTLVGIWYSPFQPDEPNVMSLIEFRADGTFHEEFRKCDAGNFVGYQTESGTWSVTGDIEQLVSDQINGDAAKVEGTYKILTLTDTERRIRLDPQGYVFIGHRVESFKFPDCPTGA
;
A
#
# COMPACT_ATOMS: atom_id res chain seq x y z
N MET A 1 -49.01 51.58 33.76
CA MET A 1 -49.28 50.53 32.73
C MET A 1 -47.98 50.14 32.06
N HIS A 2 -47.44 49.02 32.44
CA HIS A 2 -46.24 48.53 31.79
C HIS A 2 -46.64 47.50 30.71
N LYS A 3 -46.42 47.83 29.43
CA LYS A 3 -46.59 46.91 28.33
C LYS A 3 -45.37 46.00 28.29
N LYS A 4 -45.59 44.72 28.57
CA LYS A 4 -44.58 43.68 28.35
C LYS A 4 -44.62 43.29 26.91
N THR A 5 -43.51 43.50 26.18
CA THR A 5 -43.30 43.05 24.83
C THR A 5 -42.72 41.57 24.87
N PRO A 6 -43.34 40.63 24.21
CA PRO A 6 -42.76 39.26 24.16
C PRO A 6 -41.55 39.23 23.24
N LEU A 7 -40.44 38.75 23.77
CA LEU A 7 -39.21 38.47 23.01
C LEU A 7 -39.41 37.16 22.27
N PHE A 8 -39.55 37.24 20.94
CA PHE A 8 -39.54 36.05 20.10
C PHE A 8 -38.10 35.55 19.93
N LEU A 9 -37.77 34.42 20.56
CA LEU A 9 -36.52 33.72 20.38
C LEU A 9 -36.64 32.89 19.09
N ALA A 10 -36.04 33.35 18.00
CA ALA A 10 -35.94 32.59 16.77
C ALA A 10 -34.84 31.52 16.96
N ALA A 11 -35.24 30.27 17.12
CA ALA A 11 -34.32 29.15 17.13
C ALA A 11 -33.83 28.89 15.68
N VAL A 12 -32.59 29.27 15.39
CA VAL A 12 -31.91 28.91 14.13
C VAL A 12 -31.52 27.44 14.20
N MET A 13 -32.26 26.59 13.52
CA MET A 13 -31.96 25.16 13.36
C MET A 13 -30.86 25.05 12.32
N VAL A 14 -29.60 24.92 12.76
CA VAL A 14 -28.47 24.61 11.88
C VAL A 14 -28.59 23.13 11.53
N CYS A 15 -29.14 22.82 10.35
CA CYS A 15 -29.03 21.50 9.76
C CYS A 15 -27.57 21.28 9.33
N GLY A 16 -26.81 20.65 10.21
CA GLY A 16 -25.48 20.16 9.88
C GLY A 16 -25.58 19.05 8.81
N PHE A 17 -25.29 19.38 7.57
CA PHE A 17 -25.06 18.37 6.54
C PHE A 17 -23.74 17.68 6.86
N THR A 18 -23.79 16.49 7.47
CA THR A 18 -22.66 15.59 7.53
C THR A 18 -22.45 15.04 6.13
N MET A 19 -21.47 15.57 5.40
CA MET A 19 -21.02 14.95 4.16
C MET A 19 -20.40 13.59 4.51
N PRO A 20 -20.77 12.48 3.78
CA PRO A 20 -20.10 11.22 3.98
C PRO A 20 -18.62 11.41 3.64
N SER A 21 -17.72 11.11 4.58
CA SER A 21 -16.29 11.10 4.32
C SER A 21 -15.99 9.95 3.37
N VAL A 22 -15.42 10.24 2.18
CA VAL A 22 -14.87 9.20 1.29
C VAL A 22 -13.68 8.59 2.02
N ALA A 23 -13.70 7.24 2.22
CA ALA A 23 -12.59 6.55 2.83
C ALA A 23 -11.33 6.76 1.97
N GLU A 24 -10.22 7.18 2.61
CA GLU A 24 -8.93 7.30 1.91
C GLU A 24 -8.43 5.92 1.48
N PRO A 25 -7.75 5.81 0.31
CA PRO A 25 -7.12 4.59 -0.10
C PRO A 25 -6.14 4.09 0.95
N THR A 26 -6.12 2.79 1.20
CA THR A 26 -5.23 2.14 2.17
C THR A 26 -4.26 1.20 1.49
N LEU A 27 -3.07 1.02 2.07
CA LEU A 27 -2.13 -0.02 1.67
C LEU A 27 -2.62 -1.43 2.00
N VAL A 28 -3.48 -1.59 3.01
CA VAL A 28 -3.98 -2.91 3.42
C VAL A 28 -4.55 -3.67 2.22
N GLY A 29 -4.04 -4.87 1.99
CA GLY A 29 -4.40 -5.73 0.86
C GLY A 29 -3.19 -6.34 0.18
N ILE A 30 -3.42 -6.94 -0.98
CA ILE A 30 -2.39 -7.64 -1.75
C ILE A 30 -2.10 -6.86 -3.02
N TRP A 31 -0.79 -6.67 -3.28
CA TRP A 31 -0.31 -5.92 -4.43
C TRP A 31 0.65 -6.76 -5.26
N TYR A 32 0.41 -6.81 -6.55
CA TYR A 32 1.25 -7.50 -7.52
C TYR A 32 2.07 -6.49 -8.33
N SER A 33 3.39 -6.70 -8.39
CA SER A 33 4.31 -5.92 -9.21
C SER A 33 4.97 -6.84 -10.25
N PRO A 34 4.69 -6.64 -11.55
CA PRO A 34 5.18 -7.54 -12.61
C PRO A 34 6.68 -7.40 -12.88
N PHE A 35 7.29 -6.27 -12.47
CA PHE A 35 8.69 -5.97 -12.76
C PHE A 35 9.35 -5.30 -11.57
N GLN A 36 10.64 -5.58 -11.36
CA GLN A 36 11.47 -4.80 -10.46
C GLN A 36 12.36 -3.86 -11.30
N PRO A 37 12.63 -2.61 -10.85
CA PRO A 37 13.34 -1.61 -11.67
C PRO A 37 14.76 -2.01 -12.09
N ASP A 38 15.46 -2.75 -11.23
CA ASP A 38 16.84 -3.24 -11.45
C ASP A 38 16.90 -4.71 -11.92
N GLU A 39 15.78 -5.43 -11.78
CA GLU A 39 15.66 -6.83 -12.21
C GLU A 39 14.31 -7.05 -12.93
N PRO A 40 14.20 -6.68 -14.20
CA PRO A 40 12.91 -6.64 -14.92
C PRO A 40 12.25 -8.01 -15.12
N ASN A 41 12.94 -9.11 -14.90
CA ASN A 41 12.39 -10.47 -14.92
C ASN A 41 11.97 -10.99 -13.53
N VAL A 42 12.05 -10.15 -12.51
CA VAL A 42 11.56 -10.42 -11.15
C VAL A 42 10.20 -9.78 -10.95
N MET A 43 9.26 -10.54 -10.43
CA MET A 43 7.94 -10.09 -10.00
C MET A 43 7.81 -10.24 -8.49
N SER A 44 6.93 -9.46 -7.87
CA SER A 44 6.63 -9.59 -6.45
C SER A 44 5.14 -9.60 -6.16
N LEU A 45 4.78 -10.25 -5.06
CA LEU A 45 3.50 -10.13 -4.36
C LEU A 45 3.78 -9.69 -2.94
N ILE A 46 3.15 -8.62 -2.50
CA ILE A 46 3.21 -8.15 -1.11
C ILE A 46 1.81 -8.07 -0.53
N GLU A 47 1.62 -8.61 0.67
CA GLU A 47 0.42 -8.47 1.47
C GLU A 47 0.69 -7.54 2.65
N PHE A 48 -0.04 -6.43 2.71
CA PHE A 48 -0.08 -5.55 3.87
C PHE A 48 -1.28 -5.89 4.72
N ARG A 49 -1.06 -6.24 5.99
CA ARG A 49 -2.12 -6.58 6.93
C ARG A 49 -2.48 -5.41 7.82
N ALA A 50 -3.74 -5.37 8.25
CA ALA A 50 -4.24 -4.30 9.11
C ALA A 50 -3.55 -4.25 10.50
N ASP A 51 -2.91 -5.32 10.92
CA ASP A 51 -2.14 -5.39 12.18
C ASP A 51 -0.74 -4.74 12.09
N GLY A 52 -0.38 -4.19 10.92
CA GLY A 52 0.92 -3.56 10.70
C GLY A 52 2.03 -4.52 10.26
N THR A 53 1.69 -5.78 9.97
CA THR A 53 2.65 -6.74 9.41
C THR A 53 2.52 -6.84 7.89
N PHE A 54 3.59 -7.29 7.23
CA PHE A 54 3.59 -7.61 5.82
C PHE A 54 4.29 -8.94 5.55
N HIS A 55 3.94 -9.52 4.40
CA HIS A 55 4.64 -10.64 3.80
C HIS A 55 4.83 -10.37 2.31
N GLU A 56 6.04 -10.54 1.81
CA GLU A 56 6.39 -10.35 0.40
C GLU A 56 7.11 -11.57 -0.15
N GLU A 57 6.76 -11.93 -1.36
CA GLU A 57 7.46 -12.97 -2.14
C GLU A 57 7.93 -12.40 -3.46
N PHE A 58 9.15 -12.75 -3.82
CA PHE A 58 9.76 -12.44 -5.11
C PHE A 58 9.95 -13.72 -5.90
N ARG A 59 9.63 -13.66 -7.19
CA ARG A 59 9.88 -14.75 -8.12
C ARG A 59 10.57 -14.23 -9.37
N LYS A 60 11.59 -14.94 -9.80
CA LYS A 60 12.32 -14.65 -11.02
C LYS A 60 11.86 -15.58 -12.12
N CYS A 61 11.65 -15.04 -13.33
CA CYS A 61 11.32 -15.80 -14.52
C CYS A 61 12.51 -15.85 -15.47
N ASP A 62 12.76 -17.03 -16.03
CA ASP A 62 13.73 -17.23 -17.10
C ASP A 62 13.21 -18.28 -18.09
N ALA A 63 13.14 -17.92 -19.37
CA ALA A 63 12.62 -18.78 -20.44
C ALA A 63 11.26 -19.43 -20.10
N GLY A 64 10.35 -18.67 -19.49
CA GLY A 64 9.02 -19.13 -19.12
C GLY A 64 8.93 -19.95 -17.82
N ASN A 65 10.03 -20.11 -17.09
CA ASN A 65 10.08 -20.88 -15.84
C ASN A 65 10.48 -20.02 -14.66
N PHE A 66 10.02 -20.38 -13.47
CA PHE A 66 10.50 -19.79 -12.21
C PHE A 66 11.89 -20.36 -11.89
N VAL A 67 12.88 -19.47 -11.67
CA VAL A 67 14.29 -19.84 -11.43
C VAL A 67 14.86 -19.24 -10.14
N GLY A 68 14.10 -18.49 -9.39
CA GLY A 68 14.54 -17.92 -8.14
C GLY A 68 13.36 -17.55 -7.26
N TYR A 69 13.60 -17.53 -5.95
CA TYR A 69 12.57 -17.27 -4.95
C TYR A 69 13.19 -16.64 -3.72
N GLN A 70 12.54 -15.57 -3.24
CA GLN A 70 12.88 -14.92 -1.98
C GLN A 70 11.60 -14.53 -1.28
N THR A 71 11.57 -14.68 0.04
CA THR A 71 10.51 -14.16 0.89
C THR A 71 11.03 -13.14 1.88
N GLU A 72 10.22 -12.15 2.20
CA GLU A 72 10.46 -11.20 3.27
C GLU A 72 9.20 -11.06 4.11
N SER A 73 9.38 -10.88 5.41
CA SER A 73 8.29 -10.61 6.35
C SER A 73 8.76 -9.61 7.39
N GLY A 74 7.83 -8.81 7.90
CA GLY A 74 8.14 -7.81 8.91
C GLY A 74 6.97 -6.89 9.20
N THR A 75 7.27 -5.63 9.45
CA THR A 75 6.29 -4.59 9.79
C THR A 75 6.32 -3.45 8.77
N TRP A 76 5.19 -2.79 8.62
CA TRP A 76 5.05 -1.64 7.75
C TRP A 76 4.39 -0.47 8.48
N SER A 77 4.68 0.73 8.02
CA SER A 77 4.03 1.96 8.47
C SER A 77 3.98 2.99 7.36
N VAL A 78 3.02 3.91 7.46
CA VAL A 78 2.91 5.08 6.58
C VAL A 78 2.81 6.32 7.44
N THR A 79 3.65 7.31 7.16
CA THR A 79 3.60 8.63 7.78
C THR A 79 3.61 9.67 6.66
N GLY A 80 2.49 10.37 6.47
CA GLY A 80 2.31 11.26 5.33
C GLY A 80 2.41 10.49 4.00
N ASP A 81 3.38 10.85 3.16
CA ASP A 81 3.67 10.18 1.88
C ASP A 81 4.88 9.22 1.95
N ILE A 82 5.30 8.86 3.16
CA ILE A 82 6.42 7.95 3.39
C ILE A 82 5.91 6.58 3.85
N GLU A 83 6.22 5.57 3.07
CA GLU A 83 6.04 4.15 3.40
C GLU A 83 7.36 3.59 3.92
N GLN A 84 7.31 2.93 5.08
CA GLN A 84 8.46 2.24 5.64
C GLN A 84 8.16 0.75 5.78
N LEU A 85 9.09 -0.07 5.30
CA LEU A 85 9.11 -1.51 5.50
C LEU A 85 10.31 -1.89 6.36
N VAL A 86 10.08 -2.69 7.38
CA VAL A 86 11.15 -3.26 8.21
C VAL A 86 11.01 -4.77 8.15
N SER A 87 11.87 -5.41 7.35
CA SER A 87 11.93 -6.87 7.29
C SER A 87 12.69 -7.39 8.50
N ASP A 88 12.13 -8.38 9.19
CA ASP A 88 12.75 -9.09 10.31
C ASP A 88 13.10 -10.54 9.96
N GLN A 89 12.61 -11.04 8.82
CA GLN A 89 12.92 -12.36 8.26
C GLN A 89 13.11 -12.26 6.75
N ILE A 90 14.15 -12.94 6.25
CA ILE A 90 14.40 -13.15 4.83
C ILE A 90 14.61 -14.65 4.61
N ASN A 91 13.81 -15.26 3.73
CA ASN A 91 13.80 -16.72 3.47
C ASN A 91 13.65 -17.56 4.75
N GLY A 92 12.88 -17.05 5.74
CA GLY A 92 12.66 -17.70 7.03
C GLY A 92 13.78 -17.51 8.06
N ASP A 93 14.90 -16.90 7.68
CA ASP A 93 16.02 -16.61 8.60
C ASP A 93 15.88 -15.20 9.17
N ALA A 94 16.29 -15.03 10.44
CA ALA A 94 16.28 -13.74 11.08
C ALA A 94 17.24 -12.77 10.36
N ALA A 95 16.71 -11.64 9.94
CA ALA A 95 17.46 -10.58 9.27
C ALA A 95 16.75 -9.24 9.52
N LYS A 96 17.48 -8.13 9.50
CA LYS A 96 16.88 -6.81 9.60
C LYS A 96 17.28 -5.98 8.39
N VAL A 97 16.28 -5.65 7.56
CA VAL A 97 16.43 -4.79 6.41
C VAL A 97 15.33 -3.72 6.45
N GLU A 98 15.71 -2.47 6.26
CA GLU A 98 14.81 -1.34 6.25
C GLU A 98 14.73 -0.75 4.84
N GLY A 99 13.50 -0.52 4.36
CA GLY A 99 13.21 0.19 3.14
C GLY A 99 12.33 1.40 3.42
N THR A 100 12.71 2.57 2.93
CA THR A 100 11.93 3.81 3.04
C THR A 100 11.61 4.30 1.63
N TYR A 101 10.33 4.44 1.35
CA TYR A 101 9.83 4.76 0.02
C TYR A 101 8.95 6.00 0.07
N LYS A 102 9.03 6.83 -0.97
CA LYS A 102 8.05 7.89 -1.17
C LYS A 102 6.86 7.37 -1.95
N ILE A 103 5.66 7.54 -1.41
CA ILE A 103 4.41 7.23 -2.11
C ILE A 103 4.16 8.32 -3.16
N LEU A 104 4.17 7.93 -4.44
CA LEU A 104 3.87 8.82 -5.57
C LEU A 104 2.39 8.77 -5.93
N THR A 105 1.79 7.59 -5.85
CA THR A 105 0.36 7.35 -6.12
C THR A 105 -0.12 6.20 -5.25
N LEU A 106 -1.27 6.38 -4.62
CA LEU A 106 -1.99 5.32 -3.94
C LEU A 106 -3.47 5.49 -4.23
N THR A 107 -4.03 4.56 -4.98
CA THR A 107 -5.45 4.45 -5.28
C THR A 107 -5.98 3.09 -4.86
N ASP A 108 -7.24 2.79 -5.07
CA ASP A 108 -7.80 1.47 -4.77
C ASP A 108 -7.19 0.36 -5.63
N THR A 109 -6.58 0.70 -6.76
CA THR A 109 -6.07 -0.27 -7.74
C THR A 109 -4.58 -0.18 -8.00
N GLU A 110 -3.93 0.95 -7.75
CA GLU A 110 -2.50 1.18 -8.04
C GLU A 110 -1.77 1.75 -6.84
N ARG A 111 -0.60 1.19 -6.58
CA ARG A 111 0.41 1.68 -5.65
C ARG A 111 1.68 1.97 -6.43
N ARG A 112 2.14 3.22 -6.40
CA ARG A 112 3.39 3.65 -7.05
C ARG A 112 4.27 4.29 -5.99
N ILE A 113 5.45 3.74 -5.79
CA ILE A 113 6.42 4.20 -4.79
C ILE A 113 7.79 4.38 -5.41
N ARG A 114 8.62 5.21 -4.78
CA ARG A 114 9.99 5.48 -5.24
C ARG A 114 10.99 5.27 -4.10
N LEU A 115 12.04 4.53 -4.40
CA LEU A 115 13.21 4.36 -3.54
C LEU A 115 14.29 5.38 -3.93
N ASP A 116 14.64 6.27 -3.01
CA ASP A 116 15.70 7.23 -3.18
C ASP A 116 16.97 6.81 -2.38
N PRO A 117 18.17 7.20 -2.80
CA PRO A 117 18.52 8.12 -3.89
C PRO A 117 18.53 7.50 -5.30
N GLN A 118 18.34 6.20 -5.45
CA GLN A 118 18.42 5.49 -6.74
C GLN A 118 17.35 5.95 -7.74
N GLY A 119 16.20 6.45 -7.25
CA GLY A 119 15.08 6.86 -8.07
C GLY A 119 14.28 5.68 -8.64
N TYR A 120 14.45 4.47 -8.09
CA TYR A 120 13.70 3.29 -8.52
C TYR A 120 12.22 3.42 -8.22
N VAL A 121 11.39 3.29 -9.23
CA VAL A 121 9.93 3.35 -9.11
C VAL A 121 9.36 1.93 -9.21
N PHE A 122 8.63 1.54 -8.16
CA PHE A 122 7.91 0.28 -8.09
C PHE A 122 6.42 0.54 -8.31
N ILE A 123 5.80 -0.27 -9.16
CA ILE A 123 4.38 -0.14 -9.49
C ILE A 123 3.69 -1.44 -9.12
N GLY A 124 2.77 -1.36 -8.17
CA GLY A 124 1.94 -2.48 -7.74
C GLY A 124 0.49 -2.29 -8.14
N HIS A 125 -0.16 -3.38 -8.52
CA HIS A 125 -1.58 -3.44 -8.81
C HIS A 125 -2.28 -4.28 -7.75
N ARG A 126 -3.41 -3.78 -7.23
CA ARG A 126 -4.19 -4.53 -6.24
C ARG A 126 -4.76 -5.80 -6.86
N VAL A 127 -4.60 -6.91 -6.15
CA VAL A 127 -5.15 -8.22 -6.51
C VAL A 127 -5.93 -8.81 -5.33
N GLU A 128 -6.80 -9.76 -5.60
CA GLU A 128 -7.69 -10.33 -4.57
C GLU A 128 -7.08 -11.55 -3.86
N SER A 129 -6.07 -12.19 -4.46
CA SER A 129 -5.45 -13.38 -3.89
C SER A 129 -3.93 -13.33 -4.01
N PHE A 130 -3.25 -13.96 -3.04
CA PHE A 130 -1.80 -14.09 -3.01
C PHE A 130 -1.37 -15.24 -3.93
N LYS A 131 -1.45 -14.98 -5.25
CA LYS A 131 -1.12 -15.95 -6.28
C LYS A 131 -0.38 -15.29 -7.44
N PHE A 132 0.82 -15.77 -7.73
CA PHE A 132 1.56 -15.35 -8.90
C PHE A 132 0.91 -15.83 -10.19
N PRO A 133 0.87 -15.00 -11.24
CA PRO A 133 0.63 -15.48 -12.58
C PRO A 133 1.79 -16.37 -13.05
N ASP A 134 1.55 -17.15 -14.09
CA ASP A 134 2.61 -17.91 -14.73
C ASP A 134 3.67 -16.96 -15.31
N CYS A 135 4.92 -17.42 -15.40
CA CYS A 135 5.96 -16.67 -16.07
C CYS A 135 5.57 -16.43 -17.54
N PRO A 136 5.77 -15.20 -18.07
CA PRO A 136 5.56 -14.94 -19.48
C PRO A 136 6.42 -15.85 -20.35
N THR A 137 5.84 -16.36 -21.44
CA THR A 137 6.60 -17.14 -22.43
C THR A 137 7.60 -16.22 -23.13
N GLY A 138 8.89 -16.57 -23.11
CA GLY A 138 9.98 -15.78 -23.69
C GLY A 138 10.59 -14.74 -22.75
N ALA A 139 10.18 -14.71 -21.49
CA ALA A 139 10.80 -13.91 -20.44
C ALA A 139 11.93 -14.68 -19.74
#